data_e91bbadbab721b1c75b22902cf9dcb51
#
_entry.id   e91bbadbab721b1c75b22902cf9dcb51
#
_cell.length_a   1.000
_cell.length_b   1.000
_cell.length_c   1.000
_cell.angle_alpha   90.00
_cell.angle_beta   90.00
_cell.angle_gamma   90.00
#
_symmetry.space_group_name_H-M   'P 1'
#
loop_
_entity.id
_entity.type
_entity.pdbx_description
1 polymer ?
#
loop_
_entity_poly.entity_id
_entity_poly.type
_entity_poly.pdbx_seq_one_letter_code
_entity_poly.pdbx_strand_id
1 'polypeptide(L)'
;MAEVFVLNPPVVKDFCRSARWAARSRGRVQRHPDWLLTAVAVLEQAGFEVAFLDGAAMNLGRQQVSSALQTNRPGLVVLHTTTPSIDSDLTYGALAKELLPDCKTVAVGPHVTAEPEDTLNRAKGCLDVVVRGEYDFTLRELAELAGSGWSRSKLAGILGISYVDDEGQPVHTPARPYLDVNELPFPAWHHIDPRWYRDAGKRFPFITLISGRGCFGRCTFCRDVPLMEGRKLRMRDPELVVDEIEYCLSRFPYLKEVMFETDTFTASRTHVSGVCEAIVRRRLKIAWSCNCRTDVDLSLLPLMKRSGCRMLMVGFEFGTQEALDAVKKGTTLEHSVRLANEARRLGFTVHGCFMFGAPGETRESALDTIAFAKSLPMDTVQFSGICAYPGSEIYQEATTKGFLIPNRWRGWVDENWEQATVLSLPELSKEEIDGLIDQGLKEFYLRPQQILQMARAIRTLDDLRRKIYGLRMFLDGGLVSCDVNKPS
;
A
#
# COMPACT_ATOMS: atom_id res chain seq x y z
N MET A 1 28.97 -13.63 -1.48
CA MET A 1 28.73 -12.17 -1.48
C MET A 1 27.57 -11.93 -2.43
N ALA A 2 26.50 -11.27 -1.98
CA ALA A 2 25.33 -11.10 -2.82
C ALA A 2 25.63 -10.25 -4.06
N GLU A 3 25.14 -10.68 -5.24
CA GLU A 3 25.30 -9.94 -6.49
C GLU A 3 24.35 -8.73 -6.55
N VAL A 4 23.15 -8.90 -5.96
CA VAL A 4 22.11 -7.86 -5.91
C VAL A 4 21.72 -7.60 -4.45
N PHE A 5 21.61 -6.33 -4.07
CA PHE A 5 21.12 -5.90 -2.78
C PHE A 5 19.82 -5.12 -2.96
N VAL A 6 18.72 -5.65 -2.45
CA VAL A 6 17.40 -4.99 -2.52
C VAL A 6 17.06 -4.40 -1.16
N LEU A 7 16.88 -3.09 -1.13
CA LEU A 7 16.62 -2.32 0.08
C LEU A 7 15.23 -1.70 0.06
N ASN A 8 14.44 -1.98 1.11
CA ASN A 8 13.29 -1.18 1.52
C ASN A 8 13.80 -0.18 2.58
N PRO A 9 14.15 1.08 2.21
CA PRO A 9 14.94 1.94 3.06
C PRO A 9 14.23 2.31 4.35
N PRO A 10 14.92 2.39 5.50
CA PRO A 10 14.35 2.98 6.71
C PRO A 10 14.21 4.51 6.57
N VAL A 11 13.19 5.08 7.21
CA VAL A 11 12.97 6.53 7.28
C VAL A 11 12.86 6.96 8.73
N VAL A 12 11.70 6.71 9.33
CA VAL A 12 11.44 6.88 10.75
C VAL A 12 10.78 5.63 11.28
N LYS A 13 10.81 5.44 12.59
CA LYS A 13 10.16 4.30 13.24
C LYS A 13 8.68 4.20 12.84
N ASP A 14 8.24 2.99 12.51
CA ASP A 14 6.86 2.65 12.14
C ASP A 14 6.37 3.31 10.84
N PHE A 15 7.27 3.80 9.97
CA PHE A 15 6.91 4.28 8.64
C PHE A 15 6.63 3.11 7.70
N CYS A 16 5.41 3.01 7.20
CA CYS A 16 5.00 1.96 6.25
C CYS A 16 5.13 2.46 4.82
N ARG A 17 5.93 1.78 4.01
CA ARG A 17 6.13 2.10 2.58
C ARG A 17 5.17 1.39 1.67
N SER A 18 4.77 0.18 2.03
CA SER A 18 3.97 -0.73 1.20
C SER A 18 2.46 -0.57 1.40
N ALA A 19 2.02 0.43 2.19
CA ALA A 19 0.61 0.82 2.23
C ALA A 19 0.28 1.71 1.03
N ARG A 20 -1.02 1.82 0.69
CA ARG A 20 -1.49 2.73 -0.35
C ARG A 20 -1.01 4.17 -0.16
N TRP A 21 -0.81 4.57 1.08
CA TRP A 21 -0.19 5.82 1.49
C TRP A 21 1.07 5.53 2.27
N ALA A 22 2.20 5.91 1.72
CA ALA A 22 3.46 5.81 2.41
C ALA A 22 3.51 6.85 3.53
N ALA A 23 3.30 6.40 4.75
CA ALA A 23 3.26 7.25 5.94
C ALA A 23 3.40 6.41 7.21
N ARG A 24 3.62 7.06 8.32
CA ARG A 24 3.42 6.49 9.64
C ARG A 24 1.92 6.60 9.97
N SER A 25 1.17 5.51 9.87
CA SER A 25 -0.26 5.57 10.15
C SER A 25 -0.53 5.76 11.66
N ARG A 26 -1.66 6.38 12.02
CA ARG A 26 -2.11 6.48 13.41
C ARG A 26 -2.19 5.10 14.09
N GLY A 27 -2.57 4.05 13.35
CA GLY A 27 -2.61 2.66 13.82
C GLY A 27 -1.26 1.93 13.83
N ARG A 28 -0.16 2.60 13.47
CA ARG A 28 1.20 2.01 13.36
C ARG A 28 1.20 0.73 12.54
N VAL A 29 0.43 0.74 11.45
CA VAL A 29 0.33 -0.38 10.51
C VAL A 29 1.64 -0.54 9.77
N GLN A 30 2.11 -1.79 9.68
CA GLN A 30 3.23 -2.20 8.84
C GLN A 30 2.74 -3.27 7.85
N ARG A 31 3.02 -3.07 6.57
CA ARG A 31 2.68 -3.98 5.46
C ARG A 31 3.93 -4.61 4.88
N HIS A 32 3.77 -5.82 4.39
CA HIS A 32 4.83 -6.54 3.69
C HIS A 32 5.18 -5.81 2.39
N PRO A 33 6.44 -5.81 1.98
CA PRO A 33 6.86 -5.26 0.70
C PRO A 33 6.66 -6.28 -0.44
N ASP A 34 5.40 -6.70 -0.65
CA ASP A 34 5.03 -7.79 -1.56
C ASP A 34 5.65 -7.68 -2.95
N TRP A 35 5.61 -6.48 -3.53
CA TRP A 35 6.20 -6.21 -4.84
C TRP A 35 7.72 -6.41 -4.85
N LEU A 36 8.42 -5.93 -3.81
CA LEU A 36 9.87 -6.14 -3.71
C LEU A 36 10.21 -7.62 -3.51
N LEU A 37 9.44 -8.32 -2.67
CA LEU A 37 9.66 -9.75 -2.43
C LEU A 37 9.40 -10.57 -3.70
N THR A 38 8.44 -10.17 -4.54
CA THR A 38 8.24 -10.79 -5.85
C THR A 38 9.42 -10.55 -6.77
N ALA A 39 9.91 -9.32 -6.84
CA ALA A 39 11.09 -9.00 -7.66
C ALA A 39 12.36 -9.72 -7.17
N VAL A 40 12.53 -9.85 -5.84
CA VAL A 40 13.63 -10.67 -5.27
C VAL A 40 13.51 -12.11 -5.73
N ALA A 41 12.31 -12.71 -5.68
CA ALA A 41 12.09 -14.08 -6.14
C ALA A 41 12.38 -14.27 -7.64
N VAL A 42 12.07 -13.28 -8.48
CA VAL A 42 12.39 -13.27 -9.92
C VAL A 42 13.91 -13.25 -10.13
N LEU A 43 14.63 -12.45 -9.35
CA LEU A 43 16.11 -12.41 -9.39
C LEU A 43 16.72 -13.74 -8.95
N GLU A 44 16.25 -14.32 -7.86
CA GLU A 44 16.71 -15.62 -7.36
C GLU A 44 16.43 -16.76 -8.35
N GLN A 45 15.24 -16.75 -8.98
CA GLN A 45 14.87 -17.71 -10.02
C GLN A 45 15.80 -17.61 -11.26
N ALA A 46 16.30 -16.41 -11.55
CA ALA A 46 17.29 -16.18 -12.60
C ALA A 46 18.72 -16.57 -12.19
N GLY A 47 18.94 -17.03 -10.96
CA GLY A 47 20.22 -17.55 -10.46
C GLY A 47 21.08 -16.52 -9.73
N PHE A 48 20.58 -15.29 -9.49
CA PHE A 48 21.33 -14.27 -8.74
C PHE A 48 21.32 -14.56 -7.23
N GLU A 49 22.45 -14.34 -6.58
CA GLU A 49 22.53 -14.29 -5.11
C GLU A 49 22.02 -12.92 -4.63
N VAL A 50 20.86 -12.90 -3.97
CA VAL A 50 20.17 -11.67 -3.55
C VAL A 50 20.23 -11.51 -2.03
N ALA A 51 20.67 -10.33 -1.58
CA ALA A 51 20.47 -9.88 -0.21
C ALA A 51 19.27 -8.92 -0.16
N PHE A 52 18.30 -9.21 0.67
CA PHE A 52 17.13 -8.37 0.90
C PHE A 52 17.14 -7.78 2.30
N LEU A 53 16.88 -6.47 2.42
CA LEU A 53 16.79 -5.80 3.71
C LEU A 53 15.53 -4.93 3.80
N ASP A 54 14.57 -5.33 4.65
CA ASP A 54 13.43 -4.49 5.01
C ASP A 54 13.78 -3.57 6.19
N GLY A 55 14.54 -2.52 5.91
CA GLY A 55 14.96 -1.55 6.91
C GLY A 55 13.79 -0.82 7.56
N ALA A 56 12.69 -0.62 6.83
CA ALA A 56 11.48 0.03 7.33
C ALA A 56 10.76 -0.84 8.38
N ALA A 57 10.46 -2.11 8.07
CA ALA A 57 9.78 -3.01 9.00
C ALA A 57 10.63 -3.37 10.23
N MET A 58 11.94 -3.49 10.03
CA MET A 58 12.90 -3.79 11.11
C MET A 58 13.29 -2.54 11.93
N ASN A 59 12.82 -1.35 11.55
CA ASN A 59 13.18 -0.07 12.19
C ASN A 59 14.70 0.15 12.28
N LEU A 60 15.41 -0.14 11.20
CA LEU A 60 16.86 0.01 11.15
C LEU A 60 17.28 1.48 11.01
N GLY A 61 18.53 1.77 11.33
CA GLY A 61 19.18 3.06 11.07
C GLY A 61 20.17 2.98 9.90
N ARG A 62 20.73 4.15 9.53
CA ARG A 62 21.72 4.27 8.45
C ARG A 62 22.95 3.37 8.67
N GLN A 63 23.39 3.22 9.91
CA GLN A 63 24.58 2.41 10.24
C GLN A 63 24.39 0.92 9.93
N GLN A 64 23.21 0.35 10.24
CA GLN A 64 22.92 -1.05 9.93
C GLN A 64 22.85 -1.29 8.41
N VAL A 65 22.28 -0.34 7.66
CA VAL A 65 22.27 -0.41 6.18
C VAL A 65 23.70 -0.32 5.63
N SER A 66 24.52 0.60 6.17
CA SER A 66 25.95 0.73 5.80
C SER A 66 26.70 -0.59 6.04
N SER A 67 26.54 -1.19 7.22
CA SER A 67 27.17 -2.49 7.53
C SER A 67 26.70 -3.60 6.60
N ALA A 68 25.42 -3.65 6.24
CA ALA A 68 24.87 -4.63 5.32
C ALA A 68 25.45 -4.46 3.91
N LEU A 69 25.60 -3.24 3.40
CA LEU A 69 26.23 -2.95 2.11
C LEU A 69 27.71 -3.36 2.09
N GLN A 70 28.45 -3.04 3.15
CA GLN A 70 29.88 -3.41 3.26
C GLN A 70 30.10 -4.92 3.35
N THR A 71 29.18 -5.63 4.03
CA THR A 71 29.25 -7.10 4.17
C THR A 71 28.93 -7.80 2.85
N ASN A 72 27.87 -7.37 2.15
CA ASN A 72 27.42 -8.02 0.93
C ASN A 72 28.20 -7.60 -0.31
N ARG A 73 28.71 -6.35 -0.37
CA ARG A 73 29.46 -5.77 -1.50
C ARG A 73 28.80 -6.03 -2.86
N PRO A 74 27.50 -5.69 -3.04
CA PRO A 74 26.76 -6.01 -4.25
C PRO A 74 27.26 -5.21 -5.46
N GLY A 75 27.13 -5.80 -6.66
CA GLY A 75 27.29 -5.10 -7.93
C GLY A 75 26.10 -4.24 -8.31
N LEU A 76 24.91 -4.57 -7.80
CA LEU A 76 23.66 -3.85 -8.05
C LEU A 76 22.92 -3.59 -6.73
N VAL A 77 22.54 -2.34 -6.49
CA VAL A 77 21.71 -1.91 -5.36
C VAL A 77 20.37 -1.41 -5.86
N VAL A 78 19.28 -2.01 -5.40
CA VAL A 78 17.89 -1.63 -5.73
C VAL A 78 17.26 -0.95 -4.53
N LEU A 79 16.70 0.26 -4.72
CA LEU A 79 16.08 1.08 -3.70
C LEU A 79 14.57 1.22 -3.96
N HIS A 80 13.74 0.83 -3.00
CA HIS A 80 12.32 1.15 -3.04
C HIS A 80 12.08 2.60 -2.62
N THR A 81 11.28 3.33 -3.40
CA THR A 81 11.03 4.76 -3.18
C THR A 81 9.54 5.06 -3.00
N THR A 82 9.26 6.09 -2.23
CA THR A 82 7.90 6.62 -2.06
C THR A 82 7.90 8.15 -2.10
N THR A 83 6.77 8.76 -2.45
CA THR A 83 6.70 10.21 -2.62
C THR A 83 7.20 10.99 -1.38
N PRO A 84 6.70 10.75 -0.14
CA PRO A 84 7.15 11.57 0.99
C PRO A 84 8.58 11.27 1.46
N SER A 85 9.18 10.16 1.02
CA SER A 85 10.50 9.74 1.51
C SER A 85 11.61 9.87 0.46
N ILE A 86 11.31 10.32 -0.75
CA ILE A 86 12.27 10.30 -1.87
C ILE A 86 13.62 10.95 -1.52
N ASP A 87 13.61 12.11 -0.88
CA ASP A 87 14.86 12.78 -0.51
C ASP A 87 15.69 11.96 0.50
N SER A 88 15.03 11.25 1.43
CA SER A 88 15.66 10.29 2.34
C SER A 88 16.15 9.04 1.61
N ASP A 89 15.37 8.54 0.67
CA ASP A 89 15.69 7.32 -0.08
C ASP A 89 16.95 7.51 -0.94
N LEU A 90 17.08 8.66 -1.58
CA LEU A 90 18.26 9.03 -2.36
C LEU A 90 19.55 9.06 -1.53
N THR A 91 19.47 9.35 -0.21
CA THR A 91 20.64 9.29 0.66
C THR A 91 21.23 7.88 0.78
N TYR A 92 20.43 6.83 0.57
CA TYR A 92 20.91 5.44 0.55
C TYR A 92 21.56 5.08 -0.79
N GLY A 93 21.12 5.68 -1.90
CA GLY A 93 21.83 5.60 -3.17
C GLY A 93 23.20 6.26 -3.09
N ALA A 94 23.27 7.45 -2.48
CA ALA A 94 24.54 8.12 -2.22
C ALA A 94 25.47 7.30 -1.28
N LEU A 95 24.91 6.69 -0.23
CA LEU A 95 25.65 5.80 0.66
C LEU A 95 26.22 4.58 -0.09
N ALA A 96 25.43 3.98 -0.99
CA ALA A 96 25.90 2.86 -1.78
C ALA A 96 27.07 3.25 -2.69
N LYS A 97 26.99 4.41 -3.35
CA LYS A 97 28.08 4.94 -4.19
C LYS A 97 29.32 5.33 -3.38
N GLU A 98 29.14 5.87 -2.18
CA GLU A 98 30.24 6.20 -1.26
C GLU A 98 31.01 4.95 -0.82
N LEU A 99 30.30 3.89 -0.45
CA LEU A 99 30.91 2.64 0.04
C LEU A 99 31.39 1.73 -1.07
N LEU A 100 30.75 1.74 -2.20
CA LEU A 100 30.93 0.84 -3.35
C LEU A 100 30.85 1.68 -4.64
N PRO A 101 31.91 2.43 -5.02
CA PRO A 101 31.86 3.36 -6.17
C PRO A 101 31.47 2.71 -7.51
N ASP A 102 31.83 1.45 -7.71
CA ASP A 102 31.54 0.72 -8.96
C ASP A 102 30.15 0.09 -9.00
N CYS A 103 29.42 0.02 -7.88
CA CYS A 103 28.08 -0.56 -7.83
C CYS A 103 27.10 0.24 -8.69
N LYS A 104 26.14 -0.44 -9.29
CA LYS A 104 25.01 0.20 -9.96
C LYS A 104 23.87 0.40 -8.98
N THR A 105 23.17 1.52 -9.13
CA THR A 105 22.08 1.92 -8.25
C THR A 105 20.81 2.14 -9.05
N VAL A 106 19.75 1.46 -8.65
CA VAL A 106 18.45 1.47 -9.33
C VAL A 106 17.36 1.84 -8.32
N ALA A 107 16.48 2.74 -8.69
CA ALA A 107 15.30 3.06 -7.90
C ALA A 107 14.03 2.50 -8.53
N VAL A 108 13.13 1.98 -7.68
CA VAL A 108 11.83 1.41 -8.07
C VAL A 108 10.72 1.99 -7.22
N GLY A 109 9.48 1.86 -7.68
CA GLY A 109 8.30 2.22 -6.91
C GLY A 109 7.46 3.31 -7.55
N PRO A 110 6.33 3.65 -6.93
CA PRO A 110 5.34 4.54 -7.56
C PRO A 110 5.83 5.98 -7.74
N HIS A 111 6.71 6.48 -6.87
CA HIS A 111 7.21 7.84 -7.02
C HIS A 111 8.08 8.00 -8.27
N VAL A 112 9.10 7.15 -8.42
CA VAL A 112 10.01 7.23 -9.57
C VAL A 112 9.32 6.89 -10.89
N THR A 113 8.20 6.16 -10.83
CA THR A 113 7.34 5.91 -11.99
C THR A 113 6.60 7.17 -12.43
N ALA A 114 6.09 7.94 -11.46
CA ALA A 114 5.36 9.18 -11.72
C ALA A 114 6.29 10.35 -12.11
N GLU A 115 7.42 10.46 -11.41
CA GLU A 115 8.33 11.61 -11.45
C GLU A 115 9.78 11.19 -11.76
N PRO A 116 10.03 10.51 -12.90
CA PRO A 116 11.36 9.96 -13.20
C PRO A 116 12.41 11.05 -13.40
N GLU A 117 12.06 12.16 -14.07
CA GLU A 117 13.00 13.27 -14.33
C GLU A 117 13.36 14.01 -13.05
N ASP A 118 12.34 14.38 -12.23
CA ASP A 118 12.60 15.05 -10.94
C ASP A 118 13.49 14.17 -10.07
N THR A 119 13.23 12.86 -10.06
CA THR A 119 14.05 11.90 -9.29
C THR A 119 15.49 11.85 -9.75
N LEU A 120 15.74 11.73 -11.07
CA LEU A 120 17.09 11.69 -11.64
C LEU A 120 17.84 12.99 -11.37
N ASN A 121 17.17 14.14 -11.52
CA ASN A 121 17.74 15.45 -11.25
C ASN A 121 18.14 15.62 -9.76
N ARG A 122 17.27 15.14 -8.83
CA ARG A 122 17.55 15.13 -7.38
C ARG A 122 18.66 14.18 -7.00
N ALA A 123 18.78 13.07 -7.70
CA ALA A 123 19.76 12.04 -7.41
C ALA A 123 21.21 12.50 -7.59
N LYS A 124 21.46 13.52 -8.44
CA LYS A 124 22.81 14.09 -8.65
C LYS A 124 23.88 13.01 -8.86
N GLY A 125 23.55 11.98 -9.64
CA GLY A 125 24.47 10.87 -9.95
C GLY A 125 24.50 9.72 -8.92
N CYS A 126 23.75 9.79 -7.84
CA CYS A 126 23.65 8.66 -6.91
C CYS A 126 22.68 7.55 -7.36
N LEU A 127 21.96 7.76 -8.47
CA LEU A 127 21.18 6.74 -9.18
C LEU A 127 21.67 6.63 -10.62
N ASP A 128 21.85 5.40 -11.09
CA ASP A 128 22.14 5.12 -12.49
C ASP A 128 20.87 5.01 -13.33
N VAL A 129 19.81 4.42 -12.76
CA VAL A 129 18.53 4.13 -13.45
C VAL A 129 17.37 4.25 -12.49
N VAL A 130 16.22 4.70 -12.98
CA VAL A 130 14.92 4.53 -12.36
C VAL A 130 14.06 3.59 -13.21
N VAL A 131 13.32 2.66 -12.58
CA VAL A 131 12.42 1.74 -13.27
C VAL A 131 10.99 2.23 -13.12
N ARG A 132 10.26 2.31 -14.23
CA ARG A 132 8.88 2.77 -14.31
C ARG A 132 7.91 1.61 -14.48
N GLY A 133 6.80 1.63 -13.74
CA GLY A 133 5.77 0.59 -13.79
C GLY A 133 6.19 -0.71 -13.08
N GLU A 134 5.77 -1.85 -13.62
CA GLU A 134 6.12 -3.16 -13.11
C GLU A 134 7.61 -3.44 -13.31
N TYR A 135 8.32 -3.67 -12.22
CA TYR A 135 9.78 -3.72 -12.22
C TYR A 135 10.37 -5.13 -12.10
N ASP A 136 9.53 -6.15 -11.92
CA ASP A 136 9.97 -7.52 -11.64
C ASP A 136 10.99 -8.03 -12.67
N PHE A 137 10.62 -8.12 -13.95
CA PHE A 137 11.50 -8.57 -15.02
C PHE A 137 12.51 -7.51 -15.47
N THR A 138 12.19 -6.22 -15.32
CA THR A 138 13.13 -5.14 -15.62
C THR A 138 14.35 -5.20 -14.70
N LEU A 139 14.15 -5.51 -13.41
CA LEU A 139 15.26 -5.68 -12.47
C LEU A 139 16.14 -6.89 -12.83
N ARG A 140 15.54 -7.98 -13.33
CA ARG A 140 16.33 -9.13 -13.83
C ARG A 140 17.23 -8.71 -14.99
N GLU A 141 16.70 -8.04 -16.02
CA GLU A 141 17.49 -7.57 -17.17
C GLU A 141 18.60 -6.59 -16.73
N LEU A 142 18.33 -5.72 -15.76
CA LEU A 142 19.32 -4.81 -15.20
C LEU A 142 20.40 -5.55 -14.40
N ALA A 143 20.05 -6.62 -13.68
CA ALA A 143 21.03 -7.45 -12.96
C ALA A 143 21.92 -8.23 -13.93
N GLU A 144 21.37 -8.82 -15.00
CA GLU A 144 22.10 -9.47 -16.08
C GLU A 144 23.09 -8.49 -16.74
N LEU A 145 22.64 -7.23 -16.94
CA LEU A 145 23.48 -6.19 -17.50
C LEU A 145 24.61 -5.77 -16.54
N ALA A 146 24.35 -5.70 -15.24
CA ALA A 146 25.37 -5.37 -14.24
C ALA A 146 26.52 -6.38 -14.26
N GLY A 147 26.23 -7.67 -14.45
CA GLY A 147 27.22 -8.74 -14.56
C GLY A 147 27.99 -8.76 -15.90
N SER A 148 27.37 -8.32 -17.01
CA SER A 148 27.90 -8.39 -18.36
C SER A 148 28.49 -7.10 -18.93
N GLY A 149 28.54 -6.05 -18.13
CA GLY A 149 29.04 -4.72 -18.51
C GLY A 149 27.93 -3.72 -18.82
N TRP A 150 27.80 -2.74 -17.95
CA TRP A 150 26.83 -1.65 -17.99
C TRP A 150 27.24 -0.60 -19.02
N SER A 151 26.42 -0.35 -20.04
CA SER A 151 26.64 0.73 -21.03
C SER A 151 25.32 1.38 -21.44
N ARG A 152 25.39 2.64 -21.88
CA ARG A 152 24.24 3.41 -22.34
C ARG A 152 23.51 2.73 -23.52
N SER A 153 24.28 2.20 -24.48
CA SER A 153 23.69 1.50 -25.63
C SER A 153 22.89 0.25 -25.22
N LYS A 154 23.33 -0.46 -24.20
CA LYS A 154 22.61 -1.61 -23.67
C LYS A 154 21.38 -1.20 -22.85
N LEU A 155 21.48 -0.11 -22.06
CA LEU A 155 20.32 0.47 -21.33
C LEU A 155 19.20 0.88 -22.28
N ALA A 156 19.52 1.43 -23.44
CA ALA A 156 18.52 1.82 -24.44
C ALA A 156 17.66 0.63 -24.95
N GLY A 157 18.15 -0.61 -24.80
CA GLY A 157 17.39 -1.82 -25.13
C GLY A 157 16.46 -2.33 -24.05
N ILE A 158 16.54 -1.80 -22.82
CA ILE A 158 15.71 -2.25 -21.68
C ILE A 158 14.43 -1.40 -21.63
N LEU A 159 13.26 -2.04 -21.61
CA LEU A 159 11.98 -1.37 -21.54
C LEU A 159 11.65 -0.90 -20.11
N GLY A 160 10.96 0.24 -20.03
CA GLY A 160 10.40 0.75 -18.75
C GLY A 160 11.42 1.39 -17.82
N ILE A 161 12.53 1.92 -18.36
CA ILE A 161 13.54 2.61 -17.56
C ILE A 161 13.70 4.07 -17.96
N SER A 162 14.29 4.84 -17.05
CA SER A 162 14.81 6.18 -17.33
C SER A 162 16.19 6.32 -16.72
N TYR A 163 17.08 7.03 -17.42
CA TYR A 163 18.45 7.27 -17.01
C TYR A 163 18.95 8.60 -17.60
N VAL A 164 20.11 9.06 -17.19
CA VAL A 164 20.73 10.28 -17.72
C VAL A 164 21.77 9.89 -18.77
N ASP A 165 21.75 10.51 -19.95
CA ASP A 165 22.74 10.30 -21.02
C ASP A 165 24.09 10.98 -20.71
N ASP A 166 25.01 10.93 -21.68
CA ASP A 166 26.35 11.51 -21.51
C ASP A 166 26.33 13.04 -21.57
N GLU A 167 25.28 13.63 -22.13
CA GLU A 167 25.03 15.06 -22.20
C GLU A 167 24.28 15.59 -20.95
N GLY A 168 23.95 14.69 -19.99
CA GLY A 168 23.24 15.04 -18.77
C GLY A 168 21.72 15.16 -18.93
N GLN A 169 21.15 14.69 -20.04
CA GLN A 169 19.72 14.75 -20.32
C GLN A 169 18.99 13.47 -19.92
N PRO A 170 17.76 13.56 -19.39
CA PRO A 170 16.97 12.38 -19.07
C PRO A 170 16.51 11.65 -20.35
N VAL A 171 16.74 10.36 -20.39
CA VAL A 171 16.30 9.46 -21.46
C VAL A 171 15.27 8.49 -20.92
N HIS A 172 14.16 8.32 -21.63
CA HIS A 172 13.08 7.41 -21.30
C HIS A 172 12.97 6.33 -22.38
N THR A 173 13.16 5.08 -22.00
CA THR A 173 12.87 3.97 -22.91
C THR A 173 11.37 3.74 -23.04
N PRO A 174 10.87 3.05 -24.07
CA PRO A 174 9.45 2.71 -24.18
C PRO A 174 8.94 1.99 -22.92
N ALA A 175 7.66 2.20 -22.59
CA ALA A 175 7.03 1.52 -21.45
C ALA A 175 7.07 0.00 -21.66
N ARG A 176 7.32 -0.73 -20.58
CA ARG A 176 7.22 -2.20 -20.61
C ARG A 176 5.74 -2.61 -20.66
N PRO A 177 5.35 -3.54 -21.52
CA PRO A 177 4.03 -4.15 -21.46
C PRO A 177 3.79 -4.83 -20.09
N TYR A 178 2.55 -4.80 -19.62
CA TYR A 178 2.18 -5.48 -18.39
C TYR A 178 2.43 -6.99 -18.50
N LEU A 179 3.07 -7.55 -17.48
CA LEU A 179 3.42 -8.97 -17.43
C LEU A 179 2.20 -9.90 -17.24
N ASP A 180 2.36 -11.18 -17.58
CA ASP A 180 1.45 -12.22 -17.10
C ASP A 180 1.77 -12.54 -15.63
N VAL A 181 0.80 -12.31 -14.75
CA VAL A 181 0.98 -12.50 -13.30
C VAL A 181 1.17 -13.99 -12.93
N ASN A 182 0.87 -14.93 -13.83
CA ASN A 182 1.09 -16.36 -13.62
C ASN A 182 2.54 -16.78 -13.88
N GLU A 183 3.34 -15.94 -14.56
CA GLU A 183 4.77 -16.17 -14.73
C GLU A 183 5.59 -15.79 -13.50
N LEU A 184 4.99 -15.07 -12.56
CA LEU A 184 5.68 -14.63 -11.34
C LEU A 184 5.85 -15.80 -10.36
N PRO A 185 7.04 -16.00 -9.79
CA PRO A 185 7.24 -16.92 -8.68
C PRO A 185 6.48 -16.44 -7.43
N PHE A 186 6.38 -17.30 -6.42
CA PHE A 186 5.95 -16.84 -5.09
C PHE A 186 6.95 -15.81 -4.57
N PRO A 187 6.47 -14.77 -3.88
CA PRO A 187 7.36 -13.80 -3.25
C PRO A 187 8.41 -14.49 -2.37
N ALA A 188 9.58 -13.92 -2.28
CA ALA A 188 10.72 -14.48 -1.53
C ALA A 188 10.48 -14.40 0.00
N TRP A 189 9.44 -15.08 0.46
CA TRP A 189 8.97 -15.11 1.86
C TRP A 189 10.04 -15.53 2.86
N HIS A 190 11.09 -16.20 2.41
CA HIS A 190 12.19 -16.63 3.24
C HIS A 190 13.09 -15.50 3.75
N HIS A 191 13.01 -14.32 3.17
CA HIS A 191 13.77 -13.14 3.61
C HIS A 191 13.10 -12.36 4.74
N ILE A 192 11.87 -12.69 5.10
CA ILE A 192 11.13 -11.94 6.11
C ILE A 192 10.63 -12.82 7.26
N ASP A 193 10.33 -12.16 8.38
CA ASP A 193 9.56 -12.76 9.46
C ASP A 193 8.20 -12.01 9.56
N PRO A 194 7.05 -12.71 9.40
CA PRO A 194 5.72 -12.11 9.54
C PRO A 194 5.49 -11.37 10.86
N ARG A 195 6.30 -11.61 11.88
CA ARG A 195 6.23 -10.92 13.18
C ARG A 195 6.78 -9.49 13.15
N TRP A 196 7.47 -9.08 12.10
CA TRP A 196 7.89 -7.68 11.91
C TRP A 196 6.72 -6.77 11.52
N TYR A 197 5.65 -7.33 10.94
CA TYR A 197 4.52 -6.58 10.39
C TYR A 197 3.34 -6.57 11.35
N ARG A 198 2.65 -5.43 11.46
CA ARG A 198 1.59 -5.23 12.46
C ARG A 198 0.40 -4.50 11.85
N ASP A 199 -0.79 -4.94 12.23
CA ASP A 199 -2.07 -4.29 11.93
C ASP A 199 -3.09 -4.70 12.98
N ALA A 200 -3.66 -3.74 13.71
CA ALA A 200 -4.68 -4.00 14.74
C ALA A 200 -5.95 -4.68 14.20
N GLY A 201 -6.25 -4.51 12.89
CA GLY A 201 -7.36 -5.16 12.21
C GLY A 201 -7.14 -6.63 11.92
N LYS A 202 -5.89 -7.11 11.92
CA LYS A 202 -5.51 -8.47 11.54
C LYS A 202 -5.22 -9.36 12.74
N ARG A 203 -5.39 -10.67 12.57
CA ARG A 203 -4.88 -11.66 13.55
C ARG A 203 -3.37 -11.78 13.36
N PHE A 204 -2.64 -11.58 14.43
CA PHE A 204 -1.18 -11.54 14.40
C PHE A 204 -0.55 -12.88 14.79
N PRO A 205 0.48 -13.36 14.11
CA PRO A 205 1.10 -12.85 12.89
C PRO A 205 0.25 -13.11 11.63
N PHE A 206 0.42 -12.27 10.61
CA PHE A 206 -0.25 -12.39 9.33
C PHE A 206 0.73 -12.15 8.17
N ILE A 207 0.32 -12.51 6.96
CA ILE A 207 0.97 -12.09 5.72
C ILE A 207 -0.03 -11.35 4.82
N THR A 208 0.50 -10.51 3.94
CA THR A 208 -0.23 -10.00 2.79
C THR A 208 0.03 -10.91 1.58
N LEU A 209 -0.88 -10.95 0.62
CA LEU A 209 -0.76 -11.73 -0.60
C LEU A 209 -1.43 -10.98 -1.75
N ILE A 210 -0.71 -10.87 -2.87
CA ILE A 210 -1.24 -10.28 -4.11
C ILE A 210 -1.69 -11.39 -5.03
N SER A 211 -3.02 -11.55 -5.19
CA SER A 211 -3.62 -12.58 -6.03
C SER A 211 -3.88 -12.13 -7.46
N GLY A 212 -3.53 -10.90 -7.80
CA GLY A 212 -3.66 -10.32 -9.12
C GLY A 212 -3.25 -8.86 -9.13
N ARG A 213 -3.08 -8.29 -10.31
CA ARG A 213 -2.72 -6.88 -10.55
C ARG A 213 -3.74 -6.23 -11.48
N GLY A 214 -3.91 -4.92 -11.34
CA GLY A 214 -4.81 -4.11 -12.13
C GLY A 214 -6.21 -3.98 -11.53
N CYS A 215 -6.88 -2.92 -11.94
CA CYS A 215 -8.25 -2.61 -11.52
C CYS A 215 -8.98 -1.87 -12.65
N PHE A 216 -10.21 -2.30 -12.98
CA PHE A 216 -11.02 -1.62 -13.99
C PHE A 216 -11.57 -0.26 -13.55
N GLY A 217 -11.47 0.05 -12.25
CA GLY A 217 -11.94 1.32 -11.68
C GLY A 217 -11.24 2.55 -12.28
N ARG A 218 -11.99 3.65 -12.40
CA ARG A 218 -11.49 4.92 -12.93
C ARG A 218 -11.40 6.02 -11.88
N CYS A 219 -11.27 5.62 -10.61
CA CYS A 219 -11.22 6.57 -9.49
C CYS A 219 -10.11 7.59 -9.70
N THR A 220 -10.45 8.90 -9.64
CA THR A 220 -9.54 10.01 -9.94
C THR A 220 -8.40 10.12 -8.93
N PHE A 221 -8.63 9.67 -7.69
CA PHE A 221 -7.65 9.67 -6.62
C PHE A 221 -6.68 8.47 -6.67
N CYS A 222 -6.95 7.45 -7.49
CA CYS A 222 -6.14 6.25 -7.54
C CYS A 222 -4.86 6.49 -8.34
N ARG A 223 -3.69 6.30 -7.69
CA ARG A 223 -2.37 6.43 -8.30
C ARG A 223 -1.86 5.09 -8.84
N ASP A 224 -1.98 4.01 -8.05
CA ASP A 224 -1.25 2.77 -8.31
C ASP A 224 -1.72 2.07 -9.59
N VAL A 225 -3.03 2.04 -9.83
CA VAL A 225 -3.59 1.44 -11.04
C VAL A 225 -3.08 2.09 -12.33
N PRO A 226 -3.17 3.41 -12.53
CA PRO A 226 -2.68 4.01 -13.78
C PRO A 226 -1.17 3.96 -13.93
N LEU A 227 -0.40 3.98 -12.85
CA LEU A 227 1.06 4.01 -12.91
C LEU A 227 1.71 2.62 -12.95
N MET A 228 1.25 1.71 -12.09
CA MET A 228 1.95 0.47 -11.82
C MET A 228 1.26 -0.76 -12.46
N GLU A 229 -0.06 -0.84 -12.41
CA GLU A 229 -0.77 -2.10 -12.60
C GLU A 229 -1.63 -2.15 -13.88
N GLY A 230 -2.04 -0.98 -14.38
CA GLY A 230 -2.98 -0.89 -15.50
C GLY A 230 -4.44 -1.18 -15.15
N ARG A 231 -5.31 -0.88 -16.10
CA ARG A 231 -6.77 -0.97 -15.91
C ARG A 231 -7.36 -2.33 -16.28
N LYS A 232 -6.55 -3.27 -16.79
CA LYS A 232 -6.97 -4.63 -17.09
C LYS A 232 -6.70 -5.52 -15.87
N LEU A 233 -7.73 -6.21 -15.39
CA LEU A 233 -7.58 -7.21 -14.35
C LEU A 233 -6.73 -8.37 -14.89
N ARG A 234 -5.67 -8.71 -14.19
CA ARG A 234 -4.77 -9.83 -14.44
C ARG A 234 -4.71 -10.64 -13.14
N MET A 235 -5.56 -11.65 -13.05
CA MET A 235 -5.66 -12.48 -11.85
C MET A 235 -4.79 -13.72 -12.01
N ARG A 236 -4.09 -14.09 -10.95
CA ARG A 236 -3.33 -15.34 -10.87
C ARG A 236 -4.29 -16.53 -10.88
N ASP A 237 -3.82 -17.66 -11.36
CA ASP A 237 -4.56 -18.91 -11.26
C ASP A 237 -4.94 -19.16 -9.79
N PRO A 238 -6.21 -19.44 -9.47
CA PRO A 238 -6.65 -19.72 -8.12
C PRO A 238 -5.87 -20.84 -7.42
N GLU A 239 -5.42 -21.86 -8.14
CA GLU A 239 -4.63 -22.95 -7.57
C GLU A 239 -3.24 -22.43 -7.14
N LEU A 240 -2.57 -21.62 -7.97
CA LEU A 240 -1.28 -21.02 -7.61
C LEU A 240 -1.39 -20.10 -6.39
N VAL A 241 -2.52 -19.37 -6.26
CA VAL A 241 -2.77 -18.55 -5.07
C VAL A 241 -2.87 -19.40 -3.82
N VAL A 242 -3.54 -20.55 -3.90
CA VAL A 242 -3.71 -21.45 -2.76
C VAL A 242 -2.43 -22.24 -2.48
N ASP A 243 -1.66 -22.61 -3.49
CA ASP A 243 -0.32 -23.19 -3.34
C ASP A 243 0.60 -22.26 -2.54
N GLU A 244 0.55 -20.95 -2.81
CA GLU A 244 1.32 -19.95 -2.05
C GLU A 244 0.85 -19.87 -0.59
N ILE A 245 -0.46 -19.95 -0.34
CA ILE A 245 -0.98 -20.01 1.04
C ILE A 245 -0.44 -21.25 1.77
N GLU A 246 -0.45 -22.43 1.14
CA GLU A 246 0.09 -23.66 1.70
C GLU A 246 1.59 -23.55 1.96
N TYR A 247 2.35 -23.00 1.01
CA TYR A 247 3.77 -22.71 1.18
C TYR A 247 4.02 -21.83 2.42
N CYS A 248 3.28 -20.73 2.54
CA CYS A 248 3.42 -19.83 3.68
C CYS A 248 3.04 -20.48 5.02
N LEU A 249 1.99 -21.31 5.05
CA LEU A 249 1.58 -22.05 6.24
C LEU A 249 2.63 -23.11 6.66
N SER A 250 3.30 -23.75 5.70
CA SER A 250 4.37 -24.70 5.98
C SER A 250 5.62 -24.00 6.53
N ARG A 251 5.96 -22.83 5.96
CA ARG A 251 7.12 -22.05 6.36
C ARG A 251 6.91 -21.32 7.70
N PHE A 252 5.70 -20.84 7.94
CA PHE A 252 5.32 -20.09 9.13
C PHE A 252 4.15 -20.76 9.85
N PRO A 253 4.37 -21.88 10.57
CA PRO A 253 3.28 -22.64 11.22
C PRO A 253 2.49 -21.84 12.26
N TYR A 254 3.02 -20.69 12.70
CA TYR A 254 2.40 -19.77 13.64
C TYR A 254 1.50 -18.72 12.99
N LEU A 255 1.39 -18.72 11.65
CA LEU A 255 0.58 -17.78 10.90
C LEU A 255 -0.90 -17.89 11.25
N LYS A 256 -1.58 -16.77 11.46
CA LYS A 256 -2.99 -16.74 11.88
C LYS A 256 -3.94 -16.17 10.86
N GLU A 257 -3.43 -15.39 9.90
CA GLU A 257 -4.27 -14.74 8.88
C GLU A 257 -3.49 -14.48 7.60
N VAL A 258 -4.20 -14.58 6.47
CA VAL A 258 -3.76 -14.08 5.16
C VAL A 258 -4.62 -12.87 4.80
N MET A 259 -4.00 -11.77 4.38
CA MET A 259 -4.68 -10.61 3.84
C MET A 259 -4.44 -10.53 2.34
N PHE A 260 -5.49 -10.64 1.53
CA PHE A 260 -5.40 -10.33 0.11
C PHE A 260 -5.30 -8.82 -0.09
N GLU A 261 -4.07 -8.35 -0.32
CA GLU A 261 -3.75 -6.93 -0.53
C GLU A 261 -3.97 -6.48 -1.97
N THR A 262 -4.39 -7.40 -2.85
CA THR A 262 -4.83 -7.10 -4.22
C THR A 262 -5.79 -5.91 -4.21
N ASP A 263 -5.61 -4.95 -5.11
CA ASP A 263 -6.36 -3.69 -5.15
C ASP A 263 -7.88 -3.88 -5.10
N THR A 264 -8.34 -4.90 -5.81
CA THR A 264 -9.76 -5.29 -5.78
C THR A 264 -9.88 -6.80 -5.91
N PHE A 265 -9.62 -7.53 -4.83
CA PHE A 265 -9.74 -8.98 -4.80
C PHE A 265 -11.12 -9.46 -5.31
N THR A 266 -12.18 -8.74 -4.92
CA THR A 266 -13.57 -9.10 -5.23
C THR A 266 -14.03 -8.73 -6.64
N ALA A 267 -13.17 -8.16 -7.49
CA ALA A 267 -13.54 -7.69 -8.83
C ALA A 267 -13.84 -8.81 -9.84
N SER A 268 -13.24 -9.99 -9.66
CA SER A 268 -13.44 -11.14 -10.54
C SER A 268 -14.20 -12.24 -9.82
N ARG A 269 -15.46 -12.46 -10.22
CA ARG A 269 -16.30 -13.55 -9.67
C ARG A 269 -15.62 -14.92 -9.80
N THR A 270 -15.07 -15.22 -10.96
CA THR A 270 -14.44 -16.51 -11.25
C THR A 270 -13.20 -16.72 -10.41
N HIS A 271 -12.38 -15.67 -10.22
CA HIS A 271 -11.20 -15.74 -9.38
C HIS A 271 -11.55 -15.97 -7.90
N VAL A 272 -12.48 -15.16 -7.35
CA VAL A 272 -12.94 -15.33 -5.97
C VAL A 272 -13.51 -16.72 -5.72
N SER A 273 -14.39 -17.20 -6.62
CA SER A 273 -14.97 -18.54 -6.50
C SER A 273 -13.88 -19.60 -6.52
N GLY A 274 -12.95 -19.53 -7.49
CA GLY A 274 -11.87 -20.50 -7.64
C GLY A 274 -10.97 -20.57 -6.39
N VAL A 275 -10.51 -19.42 -5.88
CA VAL A 275 -9.70 -19.36 -4.64
C VAL A 275 -10.45 -19.94 -3.44
N CYS A 276 -11.71 -19.53 -3.25
CA CYS A 276 -12.52 -20.01 -2.14
C CYS A 276 -12.79 -21.52 -2.22
N GLU A 277 -13.12 -22.03 -3.41
CA GLU A 277 -13.36 -23.46 -3.66
C GLU A 277 -12.09 -24.29 -3.44
N ALA A 278 -10.93 -23.80 -3.89
CA ALA A 278 -9.65 -24.46 -3.66
C ALA A 278 -9.30 -24.51 -2.17
N ILE A 279 -9.48 -23.42 -1.42
CA ILE A 279 -9.30 -23.39 0.04
C ILE A 279 -10.20 -24.44 0.73
N VAL A 280 -11.48 -24.49 0.35
CA VAL A 280 -12.44 -25.44 0.92
C VAL A 280 -12.09 -26.89 0.55
N ARG A 281 -11.78 -27.17 -0.70
CA ARG A 281 -11.43 -28.50 -1.22
C ARG A 281 -10.17 -29.04 -0.54
N ARG A 282 -9.16 -28.18 -0.36
CA ARG A 282 -7.89 -28.52 0.30
C ARG A 282 -8.00 -28.51 1.83
N ARG A 283 -9.18 -28.15 2.38
CA ARG A 283 -9.48 -28.09 3.82
C ARG A 283 -8.50 -27.21 4.61
N LEU A 284 -8.03 -26.12 4.01
CA LEU A 284 -7.11 -25.21 4.70
C LEU A 284 -7.83 -24.49 5.83
N LYS A 285 -7.23 -24.53 7.02
CA LYS A 285 -7.76 -23.88 8.22
C LYS A 285 -7.04 -22.56 8.47
N ILE A 286 -7.32 -21.56 7.64
CA ILE A 286 -6.75 -20.22 7.76
C ILE A 286 -7.85 -19.16 7.75
N ALA A 287 -7.75 -18.18 8.63
CA ALA A 287 -8.53 -16.96 8.51
C ALA A 287 -7.93 -16.07 7.44
N TRP A 288 -8.80 -15.42 6.66
CA TRP A 288 -8.32 -14.46 5.68
C TRP A 288 -9.22 -13.22 5.60
N SER A 289 -8.70 -12.16 5.02
CA SER A 289 -9.37 -10.87 4.79
C SER A 289 -8.98 -10.31 3.42
N CYS A 290 -9.76 -9.39 2.87
CA CYS A 290 -9.47 -8.81 1.56
C CYS A 290 -9.96 -7.37 1.44
N ASN A 291 -9.40 -6.65 0.45
CA ASN A 291 -9.94 -5.41 -0.07
C ASN A 291 -11.20 -5.71 -0.90
N CYS A 292 -12.23 -4.90 -0.75
CA CYS A 292 -13.53 -5.12 -1.35
C CYS A 292 -14.12 -3.79 -1.86
N ARG A 293 -14.69 -3.81 -3.06
CA ARG A 293 -15.54 -2.72 -3.57
C ARG A 293 -16.99 -2.95 -3.13
N THR A 294 -17.76 -1.87 -3.09
CA THR A 294 -19.18 -1.92 -2.67
C THR A 294 -20.09 -2.62 -3.69
N ASP A 295 -19.68 -2.70 -4.95
CA ASP A 295 -20.38 -3.36 -6.08
C ASP A 295 -20.01 -4.85 -6.25
N VAL A 296 -19.46 -5.48 -5.21
CA VAL A 296 -19.18 -6.92 -5.23
C VAL A 296 -20.45 -7.73 -5.42
N ASP A 297 -20.35 -8.84 -6.17
CA ASP A 297 -21.43 -9.81 -6.27
C ASP A 297 -21.71 -10.46 -4.91
N LEU A 298 -22.81 -10.08 -4.27
CA LEU A 298 -23.18 -10.53 -2.93
C LEU A 298 -23.37 -12.05 -2.84
N SER A 299 -23.64 -12.74 -3.96
CA SER A 299 -23.77 -14.20 -3.98
C SER A 299 -22.46 -14.94 -3.65
N LEU A 300 -21.33 -14.25 -3.73
CA LEU A 300 -20.00 -14.78 -3.36
C LEU A 300 -19.78 -14.83 -1.84
N LEU A 301 -20.41 -13.94 -1.08
CA LEU A 301 -20.15 -13.77 0.35
C LEU A 301 -20.35 -15.06 1.16
N PRO A 302 -21.39 -15.89 0.94
CA PRO A 302 -21.52 -17.16 1.66
C PRO A 302 -20.36 -18.12 1.40
N LEU A 303 -19.84 -18.20 0.17
CA LEU A 303 -18.68 -19.03 -0.17
C LEU A 303 -17.39 -18.45 0.46
N MET A 304 -17.17 -17.15 0.36
CA MET A 304 -16.06 -16.47 1.02
C MET A 304 -16.07 -16.76 2.54
N LYS A 305 -17.25 -16.71 3.17
CA LYS A 305 -17.38 -17.01 4.59
C LYS A 305 -17.01 -18.45 4.92
N ARG A 306 -17.49 -19.41 4.14
CA ARG A 306 -17.17 -20.84 4.30
C ARG A 306 -15.68 -21.15 4.13
N SER A 307 -15.00 -20.43 3.23
CA SER A 307 -13.55 -20.59 2.99
C SER A 307 -12.67 -19.89 4.04
N GLY A 308 -13.25 -19.23 5.06
CA GLY A 308 -12.50 -18.63 6.17
C GLY A 308 -12.35 -17.11 6.11
N CYS A 309 -13.00 -16.41 5.15
CA CYS A 309 -13.02 -14.96 5.13
C CYS A 309 -13.71 -14.42 6.38
N ARG A 310 -12.98 -13.63 7.16
CA ARG A 310 -13.53 -13.04 8.37
C ARG A 310 -13.81 -11.55 8.25
N MET A 311 -13.07 -10.84 7.41
CA MET A 311 -13.13 -9.38 7.34
C MET A 311 -13.05 -8.88 5.90
N LEU A 312 -13.90 -7.91 5.60
CA LEU A 312 -13.88 -7.13 4.37
C LEU A 312 -13.38 -5.72 4.70
N MET A 313 -12.37 -5.26 3.96
CA MET A 313 -11.93 -3.86 3.97
C MET A 313 -12.59 -3.18 2.77
N VAL A 314 -13.60 -2.35 3.04
CA VAL A 314 -14.49 -1.82 2.02
C VAL A 314 -14.21 -0.35 1.77
N GLY A 315 -13.92 -0.01 0.52
CA GLY A 315 -13.82 1.38 0.08
C GLY A 315 -15.20 1.95 -0.20
N PHE A 316 -15.86 2.51 0.82
CA PHE A 316 -17.12 3.25 0.69
C PHE A 316 -16.91 4.65 0.10
N GLU A 317 -15.83 5.27 0.49
CA GLU A 317 -15.26 6.56 0.12
C GLU A 317 -16.11 7.75 0.58
N PHE A 318 -17.35 7.90 0.13
CA PHE A 318 -18.21 9.06 0.43
C PHE A 318 -19.65 8.66 0.79
N GLY A 319 -20.34 9.54 1.47
CA GLY A 319 -21.73 9.37 1.87
C GLY A 319 -22.75 10.08 0.97
N THR A 320 -22.31 10.72 -0.09
CA THR A 320 -23.15 11.35 -1.11
C THR A 320 -22.87 10.76 -2.50
N GLN A 321 -23.88 10.68 -3.37
CA GLN A 321 -23.70 10.14 -4.71
C GLN A 321 -22.87 11.09 -5.56
N GLU A 322 -23.07 12.39 -5.38
CA GLU A 322 -22.36 13.46 -6.08
C GLU A 322 -20.85 13.36 -5.88
N ALA A 323 -20.40 13.11 -4.64
CA ALA A 323 -18.98 12.93 -4.33
C ALA A 323 -18.42 11.63 -4.94
N LEU A 324 -19.19 10.52 -4.92
CA LEU A 324 -18.81 9.27 -5.58
C LEU A 324 -18.64 9.45 -7.10
N ASP A 325 -19.54 10.21 -7.72
CA ASP A 325 -19.53 10.49 -9.16
C ASP A 325 -18.38 11.44 -9.52
N ALA A 326 -18.13 12.48 -8.72
CA ALA A 326 -17.03 13.43 -8.90
C ALA A 326 -15.66 12.73 -8.91
N VAL A 327 -15.47 11.71 -8.08
CA VAL A 327 -14.23 10.90 -8.06
C VAL A 327 -14.29 9.68 -9.00
N LYS A 328 -15.31 9.55 -9.82
CA LYS A 328 -15.49 8.44 -10.78
C LYS A 328 -15.41 7.04 -10.11
N LYS A 329 -15.93 6.91 -8.90
CA LYS A 329 -15.91 5.62 -8.17
C LYS A 329 -16.70 4.54 -8.91
N GLY A 330 -17.78 4.91 -9.61
CA GLY A 330 -18.62 4.00 -10.40
C GLY A 330 -19.44 3.04 -9.54
N THR A 331 -19.77 3.44 -8.30
CA THR A 331 -20.64 2.68 -7.38
C THR A 331 -21.74 3.60 -6.84
N THR A 332 -22.75 3.03 -6.21
CA THR A 332 -23.87 3.79 -5.62
C THR A 332 -23.94 3.62 -4.11
N LEU A 333 -24.59 4.56 -3.44
CA LEU A 333 -24.89 4.43 -2.01
C LEU A 333 -25.73 3.17 -1.72
N GLU A 334 -26.61 2.77 -2.63
CA GLU A 334 -27.39 1.53 -2.50
C GLU A 334 -26.48 0.30 -2.45
N HIS A 335 -25.45 0.21 -3.32
CA HIS A 335 -24.45 -0.85 -3.27
C HIS A 335 -23.79 -0.92 -1.89
N SER A 336 -23.45 0.23 -1.33
CA SER A 336 -22.83 0.36 0.00
C SER A 336 -23.74 -0.19 1.11
N VAL A 337 -25.00 0.20 1.11
CA VAL A 337 -26.00 -0.25 2.10
C VAL A 337 -26.24 -1.76 1.98
N ARG A 338 -26.41 -2.28 0.75
CA ARG A 338 -26.66 -3.69 0.51
C ARG A 338 -25.48 -4.56 0.95
N LEU A 339 -24.26 -4.16 0.58
CA LEU A 339 -23.06 -4.90 1.00
C LEU A 339 -22.90 -4.90 2.53
N ALA A 340 -23.02 -3.74 3.19
CA ALA A 340 -22.82 -3.64 4.63
C ALA A 340 -23.84 -4.51 5.41
N ASN A 341 -25.11 -4.49 5.01
CA ASN A 341 -26.16 -5.30 5.62
C ASN A 341 -25.94 -6.79 5.41
N GLU A 342 -25.63 -7.21 4.17
CA GLU A 342 -25.40 -8.63 3.86
C GLU A 342 -24.14 -9.17 4.55
N ALA A 343 -23.05 -8.40 4.57
CA ALA A 343 -21.82 -8.75 5.29
C ALA A 343 -22.10 -8.92 6.79
N ARG A 344 -22.89 -8.02 7.38
CA ARG A 344 -23.32 -8.12 8.78
C ARG A 344 -24.16 -9.36 9.03
N ARG A 345 -25.14 -9.64 8.17
CA ARG A 345 -26.02 -10.82 8.25
C ARG A 345 -25.21 -12.12 8.25
N LEU A 346 -24.16 -12.20 7.43
CA LEU A 346 -23.27 -13.36 7.31
C LEU A 346 -22.16 -13.39 8.39
N GLY A 347 -22.10 -12.38 9.27
CA GLY A 347 -21.15 -12.32 10.37
C GLY A 347 -19.71 -11.99 9.94
N PHE A 348 -19.53 -11.23 8.86
CA PHE A 348 -18.23 -10.62 8.55
C PHE A 348 -17.92 -9.47 9.52
N THR A 349 -16.64 -9.25 9.76
CA THR A 349 -16.15 -7.97 10.26
C THR A 349 -16.04 -7.03 9.06
N VAL A 350 -16.59 -5.84 9.16
CA VAL A 350 -16.51 -4.81 8.11
C VAL A 350 -15.67 -3.64 8.60
N HIS A 351 -14.59 -3.35 7.87
CA HIS A 351 -13.81 -2.13 8.02
C HIS A 351 -14.15 -1.18 6.87
N GLY A 352 -14.73 -0.02 7.17
CA GLY A 352 -15.11 0.98 6.18
C GLY A 352 -14.02 2.03 6.00
N CYS A 353 -13.66 2.31 4.74
CA CYS A 353 -12.76 3.42 4.39
C CYS A 353 -13.58 4.55 3.78
N PHE A 354 -13.43 5.77 4.33
CA PHE A 354 -14.05 7.00 3.87
C PHE A 354 -13.02 8.09 3.67
N MET A 355 -13.33 9.03 2.78
CA MET A 355 -12.46 10.13 2.45
C MET A 355 -13.24 11.46 2.46
N PHE A 356 -12.49 12.57 2.55
CA PHE A 356 -12.94 13.92 2.37
C PHE A 356 -12.06 14.65 1.35
N GLY A 357 -12.60 15.65 0.69
CA GLY A 357 -11.88 16.46 -0.30
C GLY A 357 -12.16 16.04 -1.73
N ALA A 358 -13.36 15.50 -2.04
CA ALA A 358 -13.81 15.31 -3.42
C ALA A 358 -14.00 16.67 -4.12
N PRO A 359 -13.77 16.78 -5.45
CA PRO A 359 -14.10 17.99 -6.18
C PRO A 359 -15.55 18.43 -5.97
N GLY A 360 -15.77 19.66 -5.53
CA GLY A 360 -17.09 20.21 -5.23
C GLY A 360 -17.71 19.75 -3.91
N GLU A 361 -16.96 19.02 -3.07
CA GLU A 361 -17.43 18.62 -1.75
C GLU A 361 -17.49 19.84 -0.82
N THR A 362 -18.62 20.01 -0.12
CA THR A 362 -18.83 21.05 0.88
C THR A 362 -18.75 20.46 2.29
N ARG A 363 -18.72 21.34 3.30
CA ARG A 363 -18.77 20.90 4.69
C ARG A 363 -20.03 20.09 5.01
N GLU A 364 -21.18 20.46 4.43
CA GLU A 364 -22.47 19.78 4.61
C GLU A 364 -22.39 18.35 4.04
N SER A 365 -21.92 18.19 2.79
CA SER A 365 -21.82 16.87 2.15
C SER A 365 -20.78 15.98 2.84
N ALA A 366 -19.72 16.57 3.42
CA ALA A 366 -18.75 15.84 4.24
C ALA A 366 -19.36 15.37 5.58
N LEU A 367 -20.25 16.17 6.20
CA LEU A 367 -21.01 15.75 7.39
C LEU A 367 -22.00 14.63 7.04
N ASP A 368 -22.62 14.66 5.85
CA ASP A 368 -23.44 13.56 5.35
C ASP A 368 -22.63 12.27 5.21
N THR A 369 -21.35 12.36 4.81
CA THR A 369 -20.44 11.20 4.78
C THR A 369 -20.23 10.62 6.19
N ILE A 370 -20.07 11.44 7.22
CA ILE A 370 -19.97 10.97 8.61
C ILE A 370 -21.30 10.32 9.05
N ALA A 371 -22.43 10.96 8.76
CA ALA A 371 -23.75 10.43 9.09
C ALA A 371 -24.01 9.08 8.38
N PHE A 372 -23.67 8.97 7.11
CA PHE A 372 -23.76 7.75 6.34
C PHE A 372 -22.88 6.63 6.94
N ALA A 373 -21.63 6.92 7.25
CA ALA A 373 -20.76 5.96 7.90
C ALA A 373 -21.31 5.44 9.23
N LYS A 374 -21.97 6.31 10.00
CA LYS A 374 -22.63 5.96 11.28
C LYS A 374 -23.89 5.12 11.09
N SER A 375 -24.57 5.24 9.95
CA SER A 375 -25.79 4.48 9.62
C SER A 375 -25.52 3.05 9.20
N LEU A 376 -24.31 2.76 8.69
CA LEU A 376 -23.94 1.43 8.23
C LEU A 376 -23.49 0.51 9.39
N PRO A 377 -23.83 -0.80 9.33
CA PRO A 377 -23.46 -1.76 10.37
C PRO A 377 -22.00 -2.21 10.27
N MET A 378 -21.07 -1.29 10.49
CA MET A 378 -19.62 -1.52 10.43
C MET A 378 -19.00 -1.76 11.81
N ASP A 379 -17.89 -2.48 11.85
CA ASP A 379 -17.14 -2.76 13.08
C ASP A 379 -16.06 -1.71 13.36
N THR A 380 -15.42 -1.23 12.30
CA THR A 380 -14.38 -0.19 12.36
C THR A 380 -14.46 0.72 11.14
N VAL A 381 -13.94 1.93 11.28
CA VAL A 381 -13.91 2.92 10.21
C VAL A 381 -12.57 3.64 10.17
N GLN A 382 -12.19 4.07 8.98
CA GLN A 382 -11.12 5.03 8.75
C GLN A 382 -11.69 6.22 7.98
N PHE A 383 -11.32 7.43 8.42
CA PHE A 383 -11.51 8.67 7.66
C PHE A 383 -10.14 9.24 7.30
N SER A 384 -10.00 9.78 6.10
CA SER A 384 -8.78 10.43 5.62
C SER A 384 -9.12 11.53 4.61
N GLY A 385 -8.25 12.52 4.46
CA GLY A 385 -8.30 13.39 3.28
C GLY A 385 -7.89 12.63 2.02
N ILE A 386 -8.40 13.03 0.86
CA ILE A 386 -7.88 12.53 -0.41
C ILE A 386 -6.39 12.86 -0.49
N CYS A 387 -5.58 11.85 -0.77
CA CYS A 387 -4.15 12.01 -0.98
C CYS A 387 -3.87 12.12 -2.48
N ALA A 388 -3.75 13.35 -2.97
CA ALA A 388 -3.43 13.62 -4.38
C ALA A 388 -1.96 13.30 -4.65
N TYR A 389 -1.65 12.05 -4.99
CA TYR A 389 -0.30 11.63 -5.35
C TYR A 389 0.00 11.86 -6.83
N PRO A 390 1.27 12.16 -7.19
CA PRO A 390 1.71 12.23 -8.58
C PRO A 390 1.27 10.99 -9.36
N GLY A 391 0.78 11.19 -10.59
CA GLY A 391 0.25 10.15 -11.46
C GLY A 391 -1.25 9.87 -11.30
N SER A 392 -1.92 10.44 -10.30
CA SER A 392 -3.39 10.41 -10.19
C SER A 392 -4.02 11.58 -10.95
N GLU A 393 -5.26 11.40 -11.45
CA GLU A 393 -6.00 12.46 -12.14
C GLU A 393 -6.24 13.66 -11.23
N ILE A 394 -6.57 13.42 -9.97
CA ILE A 394 -6.83 14.48 -8.99
C ILE A 394 -5.56 15.30 -8.66
N TYR A 395 -4.37 14.70 -8.75
CA TYR A 395 -3.10 15.42 -8.59
C TYR A 395 -2.91 16.43 -9.70
N GLN A 396 -3.15 16.02 -10.96
CA GLN A 396 -3.04 16.88 -12.12
C GLN A 396 -4.04 18.05 -12.06
N GLU A 397 -5.29 17.73 -11.69
CA GLU A 397 -6.34 18.74 -11.50
C GLU A 397 -5.99 19.73 -10.38
N ALA A 398 -5.60 19.23 -9.22
CA ALA A 398 -5.26 20.06 -8.07
C ALA A 398 -4.03 20.95 -8.32
N THR A 399 -3.03 20.42 -9.02
CA THR A 399 -1.85 21.20 -9.43
C THR A 399 -2.24 22.33 -10.39
N THR A 400 -3.04 22.02 -11.42
CA THR A 400 -3.47 23.01 -12.43
C THR A 400 -4.34 24.11 -11.83
N LYS A 401 -5.21 23.76 -10.87
CA LYS A 401 -6.13 24.71 -10.21
C LYS A 401 -5.52 25.41 -8.98
N GLY A 402 -4.31 25.06 -8.57
CA GLY A 402 -3.66 25.64 -7.39
C GLY A 402 -4.25 25.16 -6.06
N PHE A 403 -4.89 24.00 -6.02
CA PHE A 403 -5.48 23.41 -4.82
C PHE A 403 -4.52 22.50 -4.07
N LEU A 404 -3.37 22.16 -4.66
CA LEU A 404 -2.34 21.35 -4.05
C LEU A 404 -1.49 22.22 -3.10
N ILE A 405 -1.40 21.83 -1.83
CA ILE A 405 -0.67 22.58 -0.80
C ILE A 405 0.83 22.34 -0.83
N PRO A 406 1.32 21.07 -0.90
CA PRO A 406 2.75 20.82 -0.80
C PRO A 406 3.53 21.36 -1.99
N ASN A 407 4.64 22.04 -1.69
CA ASN A 407 5.63 22.50 -2.68
C ASN A 407 6.91 21.64 -2.69
N ARG A 408 6.94 20.56 -1.92
CA ARG A 408 8.03 19.59 -1.81
C ARG A 408 7.47 18.22 -1.45
N TRP A 409 8.14 17.15 -1.85
CA TRP A 409 7.65 15.76 -1.66
C TRP A 409 7.44 15.36 -0.20
N ARG A 410 8.23 15.88 0.72
CA ARG A 410 8.05 15.67 2.16
C ARG A 410 6.72 16.21 2.70
N GLY A 411 6.07 17.12 1.99
CA GLY A 411 4.79 17.74 2.39
C GLY A 411 3.57 16.82 2.31
N TRP A 412 3.71 15.60 1.78
CA TRP A 412 2.64 14.57 1.83
C TRP A 412 2.46 13.94 3.21
N VAL A 413 3.37 14.23 4.12
CA VAL A 413 3.29 13.84 5.53
C VAL A 413 3.61 15.04 6.42
N ASP A 414 3.06 15.03 7.63
CA ASP A 414 3.30 16.05 8.63
C ASP A 414 4.69 15.90 9.32
N GLU A 415 4.93 16.69 10.36
CA GLU A 415 6.18 16.62 11.14
C GLU A 415 6.39 15.27 11.82
N ASN A 416 5.32 14.54 12.14
CA ASN A 416 5.33 13.21 12.76
C ASN A 416 5.40 12.08 11.71
N TRP A 417 5.52 12.40 10.43
CA TRP A 417 5.46 11.47 9.30
C TRP A 417 4.09 10.78 9.16
N GLU A 418 3.06 11.33 9.74
CA GLU A 418 1.68 10.89 9.52
C GLU A 418 1.13 11.53 8.24
N GLN A 419 0.13 10.91 7.63
CA GLN A 419 -0.46 11.43 6.39
C GLN A 419 -0.99 12.85 6.61
N ALA A 420 -0.53 13.80 5.80
CA ALA A 420 -1.03 15.17 5.79
C ALA A 420 -2.19 15.32 4.79
N THR A 421 -3.09 16.24 5.07
CA THR A 421 -4.03 16.73 4.07
C THR A 421 -3.27 17.60 3.08
N VAL A 422 -3.30 17.22 1.81
CA VAL A 422 -2.53 17.85 0.73
C VAL A 422 -3.36 18.74 -0.18
N LEU A 423 -4.68 18.76 0.02
CA LEU A 423 -5.63 19.56 -0.75
C LEU A 423 -6.26 20.64 0.12
N SER A 424 -6.46 21.82 -0.47
CA SER A 424 -7.34 22.86 0.04
C SER A 424 -8.24 23.32 -1.10
N LEU A 425 -9.52 23.01 -1.00
CA LEU A 425 -10.52 23.29 -2.03
C LEU A 425 -11.23 24.61 -1.71
N PRO A 426 -11.83 25.28 -2.71
CA PRO A 426 -12.58 26.50 -2.48
C PRO A 426 -13.75 26.35 -1.48
N GLU A 427 -14.44 25.18 -1.56
CA GLU A 427 -15.62 24.88 -0.74
C GLU A 427 -15.28 24.10 0.54
N LEU A 428 -14.06 23.60 0.67
CA LEU A 428 -13.63 22.76 1.79
C LEU A 428 -12.11 22.91 2.02
N SER A 429 -11.73 23.74 2.97
CA SER A 429 -10.33 24.02 3.29
C SER A 429 -9.63 22.82 3.94
N LYS A 430 -8.29 22.87 3.93
CA LYS A 430 -7.46 21.86 4.60
C LYS A 430 -7.86 21.71 6.09
N GLU A 431 -8.03 22.82 6.78
CA GLU A 431 -8.34 22.86 8.20
C GLU A 431 -9.71 22.23 8.48
N GLU A 432 -10.68 22.43 7.59
CA GLU A 432 -11.98 21.79 7.66
C GLU A 432 -11.89 20.28 7.41
N ILE A 433 -11.09 19.85 6.41
CA ILE A 433 -10.85 18.41 6.15
C ILE A 433 -10.23 17.74 7.39
N ASP A 434 -9.18 18.34 7.96
CA ASP A 434 -8.53 17.81 9.17
C ASP A 434 -9.50 17.73 10.34
N GLY A 435 -10.33 18.78 10.53
CA GLY A 435 -11.38 18.80 11.55
C GLY A 435 -12.46 17.72 11.35
N LEU A 436 -12.87 17.49 10.11
CA LEU A 436 -13.86 16.46 9.75
C LEU A 436 -13.33 15.03 9.96
N ILE A 437 -12.04 14.78 9.70
CA ILE A 437 -11.42 13.49 10.00
C ILE A 437 -11.50 13.19 11.48
N ASP A 438 -11.12 14.13 12.32
CA ASP A 438 -11.15 13.96 13.77
C ASP A 438 -12.59 13.87 14.32
N GLN A 439 -13.51 14.70 13.80
CA GLN A 439 -14.92 14.65 14.14
C GLN A 439 -15.53 13.28 13.77
N GLY A 440 -15.29 12.80 12.56
CA GLY A 440 -15.79 11.51 12.08
C GLY A 440 -15.32 10.35 12.94
N LEU A 441 -14.03 10.32 13.28
CA LEU A 441 -13.47 9.30 14.17
C LEU A 441 -14.10 9.35 15.56
N LYS A 442 -14.20 10.53 16.18
CA LYS A 442 -14.84 10.71 17.50
C LYS A 442 -16.29 10.29 17.46
N GLU A 443 -17.06 10.80 16.50
CA GLU A 443 -18.49 10.49 16.38
C GLU A 443 -18.75 9.02 16.07
N PHE A 444 -17.88 8.33 15.33
CA PHE A 444 -18.04 6.91 15.06
C PHE A 444 -17.70 6.06 16.28
N TYR A 445 -16.51 6.24 16.88
CA TYR A 445 -16.01 5.33 17.92
C TYR A 445 -16.55 5.58 19.32
N LEU A 446 -16.93 6.83 19.64
CA LEU A 446 -17.42 7.17 20.98
C LEU A 446 -18.95 6.95 21.14
N ARG A 447 -19.65 6.44 20.12
CA ARG A 447 -21.07 6.07 20.24
C ARG A 447 -21.25 4.92 21.27
N PRO A 448 -22.22 4.99 22.18
CA PRO A 448 -22.48 3.91 23.14
C PRO A 448 -22.69 2.55 22.45
N GLN A 449 -23.40 2.54 21.31
CA GLN A 449 -23.62 1.33 20.51
C GLN A 449 -22.32 0.74 19.98
N GLN A 450 -21.39 1.58 19.50
CA GLN A 450 -20.10 1.15 18.98
C GLN A 450 -19.21 0.59 20.08
N ILE A 451 -19.17 1.25 21.23
CA ILE A 451 -18.43 0.80 22.41
C ILE A 451 -18.94 -0.58 22.85
N LEU A 452 -20.27 -0.74 22.94
CA LEU A 452 -20.88 -2.02 23.29
C LEU A 452 -20.59 -3.11 22.26
N GLN A 453 -20.66 -2.79 20.95
CA GLN A 453 -20.30 -3.72 19.89
C GLN A 453 -18.83 -4.15 19.97
N MET A 454 -17.92 -3.19 20.20
CA MET A 454 -16.50 -3.47 20.37
C MET A 454 -16.23 -4.37 21.58
N ALA A 455 -16.92 -4.14 22.71
CA ALA A 455 -16.82 -4.97 23.89
C ALA A 455 -17.34 -6.41 23.63
N ARG A 456 -18.51 -6.55 22.99
CA ARG A 456 -19.11 -7.85 22.63
C ARG A 456 -18.28 -8.64 21.62
N ALA A 457 -17.44 -7.99 20.82
CA ALA A 457 -16.55 -8.62 19.86
C ALA A 457 -15.29 -9.23 20.49
N ILE A 458 -15.05 -9.01 21.80
CA ILE A 458 -13.94 -9.64 22.53
C ILE A 458 -14.36 -11.04 22.92
N ARG A 459 -13.79 -12.05 22.26
CA ARG A 459 -14.07 -13.48 22.52
C ARG A 459 -12.84 -14.25 22.96
N THR A 460 -11.64 -13.70 22.68
CA THR A 460 -10.35 -14.32 22.98
C THR A 460 -9.39 -13.30 23.58
N LEU A 461 -8.32 -13.78 24.25
CA LEU A 461 -7.24 -12.91 24.73
C LEU A 461 -6.54 -12.16 23.58
N ASP A 462 -6.51 -12.75 22.40
CA ASP A 462 -5.98 -12.10 21.20
C ASP A 462 -6.87 -10.93 20.76
N ASP A 463 -8.20 -11.08 20.79
CA ASP A 463 -9.14 -10.00 20.53
C ASP A 463 -8.97 -8.85 21.53
N LEU A 464 -8.82 -9.17 22.80
CA LEU A 464 -8.59 -8.18 23.86
C LEU A 464 -7.29 -7.40 23.61
N ARG A 465 -6.19 -8.10 23.34
CA ARG A 465 -4.88 -7.47 23.05
C ARG A 465 -4.95 -6.55 21.85
N ARG A 466 -5.58 -6.95 20.75
CA ARG A 466 -5.77 -6.13 19.55
C ARG A 466 -6.60 -4.87 19.83
N LYS A 467 -7.67 -5.00 20.60
CA LYS A 467 -8.53 -3.88 20.98
C LYS A 467 -7.82 -2.90 21.93
N ILE A 468 -7.05 -3.40 22.89
CA ILE A 468 -6.20 -2.55 23.76
C ILE A 468 -5.15 -1.83 22.92
N TYR A 469 -4.51 -2.53 21.97
CA TYR A 469 -3.54 -1.90 21.07
C TYR A 469 -4.20 -0.79 20.24
N GLY A 470 -5.35 -1.06 19.61
CA GLY A 470 -6.10 -0.05 18.86
C GLY A 470 -6.54 1.14 19.71
N LEU A 471 -6.99 0.90 20.95
CA LEU A 471 -7.38 1.98 21.87
C LEU A 471 -6.17 2.84 22.26
N ARG A 472 -5.02 2.25 22.57
CA ARG A 472 -3.79 3.01 22.86
C ARG A 472 -3.40 3.90 21.67
N MET A 473 -3.42 3.35 20.44
CA MET A 473 -3.12 4.14 19.24
C MET A 473 -4.12 5.27 19.01
N PHE A 474 -5.40 5.05 19.35
CA PHE A 474 -6.44 6.07 19.28
C PHE A 474 -6.19 7.21 20.29
N LEU A 475 -5.75 6.88 21.50
CA LEU A 475 -5.44 7.87 22.56
C LEU A 475 -4.12 8.61 22.25
N ASP A 476 -3.08 7.90 21.83
CA ASP A 476 -1.76 8.48 21.51
C ASP A 476 -1.82 9.42 20.29
N GLY A 477 -2.80 9.22 19.39
CA GLY A 477 -3.06 10.08 18.24
C GLY A 477 -3.73 11.42 18.56
N GLY A 478 -3.86 11.80 19.83
CA GLY A 478 -4.39 13.12 20.25
C GLY A 478 -5.90 13.31 20.06
N LEU A 479 -6.65 12.24 19.68
CA LEU A 479 -8.10 12.32 19.51
C LEU A 479 -8.88 12.50 20.82
N VAL A 480 -8.21 12.30 21.97
CA VAL A 480 -8.71 12.65 23.31
C VAL A 480 -7.60 13.43 24.00
N SER A 481 -7.40 14.68 23.65
CA SER A 481 -6.71 15.61 24.53
C SER A 481 -7.62 15.90 25.71
N CYS A 482 -7.37 15.26 26.83
CA CYS A 482 -7.72 15.87 28.12
C CYS A 482 -6.87 17.13 28.22
N ASP A 483 -7.47 18.29 28.03
CA ASP A 483 -6.90 19.58 28.39
C ASP A 483 -6.67 19.61 29.93
N VAL A 484 -5.57 19.02 30.37
CA VAL A 484 -5.02 19.24 31.70
C VAL A 484 -3.67 19.91 31.48
N ASN A 485 -3.68 21.24 31.47
CA ASN A 485 -2.61 22.22 31.49
C ASN A 485 -2.58 23.17 30.28
N LYS A 486 -3.52 24.11 30.24
CA LYS A 486 -3.19 25.48 29.83
C LYS A 486 -2.94 26.29 31.08
N PRO A 487 -1.74 26.81 31.31
CA PRO A 487 -1.55 27.90 32.27
C PRO A 487 -2.22 29.17 31.72
N SER A 488 -2.98 29.80 32.58
CA SER A 488 -3.62 31.12 32.44
C SER A 488 -2.63 32.24 32.07
#